data_2ba0f9cf21bee4114b9ce682fd4bcf12
#
_entry.id   2ba0f9cf21bee4114b9ce682fd4bcf12
#
_cell.length_a   1.000
_cell.length_b   1.000
_cell.length_c   1.000
_cell.angle_alpha   90.00
_cell.angle_beta   90.00
_cell.angle_gamma   90.00
#
_symmetry.space_group_name_H-M   'P 1'
#
loop_
_entity.id
_entity.type
_entity.pdbx_description
1 polymer ?
#
loop_
_entity_poly.entity_id
_entity_poly.type
_entity_poly.pdbx_seq_one_letter_code
_entity_poly.pdbx_strand_id
1 'polypeptide(L)'
;MKKLLLTTILAFAQLCNAQVKTYDYPEGKEGLTPMNDFSVTADGQTVKTYMCEVNPHKKVQKASWCQFEAEKGAVMQVVKCGEKIKDAVVRPLSKGIKYKVVNDSTIQFRIPGVKDNRGYALEVDINGDREHCLHIFVDGKELETYEAPDPDSKQDINWKTTNNHDVFVQNPRLIYFGPGIHKPHDLPSAEIKIPSGATVYIAPGAVVRARLIVDRAENVRIIGRGVLLNPLRGVEITYSKNVTVDGLTVINPQHYTVFGGQSEGITVRNVRSFSRHPWSDGVDMMCCKNVLVEDVFLRNNDDAFAIYNHRWWYWGGTENIRVRRATIFNDLAHPFNFGSHGDDRSDNGELLHDVQIEDCDILSADCDGIMAVRSGDKNRVEDIHFTNIRIEDVVKAALFNIQVNFSEKYNRAPGNYIAKAKSLFALIRLIFFISN
;
A
#
# COMPACT_ATOMS: atom_id res chain seq x y z
N MET A 1 29.84 -46.68 -51.02
CA MET A 1 30.15 -46.20 -49.70
C MET A 1 29.40 -44.92 -49.42
N LYS A 2 28.27 -45.05 -48.73
CA LYS A 2 27.44 -43.87 -48.30
C LYS A 2 27.89 -43.44 -46.94
N LYS A 3 28.40 -42.22 -46.82
CA LYS A 3 28.71 -41.57 -45.54
C LYS A 3 27.43 -41.12 -44.86
N LEU A 4 27.14 -41.72 -43.73
CA LEU A 4 26.06 -41.33 -42.83
C LEU A 4 26.56 -40.13 -42.03
N LEU A 5 25.95 -38.95 -42.24
CA LEU A 5 26.20 -37.74 -41.46
C LEU A 5 25.30 -37.79 -40.23
N LEU A 6 25.87 -38.05 -39.07
CA LEU A 6 25.17 -38.03 -37.79
C LEU A 6 25.14 -36.59 -37.30
N THR A 7 24.02 -35.90 -37.43
CA THR A 7 23.83 -34.57 -36.90
C THR A 7 23.42 -34.70 -35.43
N THR A 8 24.35 -34.50 -34.56
CA THR A 8 24.10 -34.43 -33.11
C THR A 8 23.46 -33.07 -32.80
N ILE A 9 22.16 -33.05 -32.56
CA ILE A 9 21.46 -31.90 -32.00
C ILE A 9 21.81 -31.84 -30.51
N LEU A 10 22.75 -30.96 -30.15
CA LEU A 10 22.96 -30.57 -28.75
C LEU A 10 21.74 -29.68 -28.35
N ALA A 11 20.82 -30.28 -27.64
CA ALA A 11 19.83 -29.52 -26.89
C ALA A 11 20.54 -28.85 -25.73
N PHE A 12 20.93 -27.60 -25.87
CA PHE A 12 21.25 -26.74 -24.73
C PHE A 12 19.96 -26.57 -23.92
N ALA A 13 19.80 -27.41 -22.91
CA ALA A 13 18.91 -27.07 -21.81
C ALA A 13 19.53 -25.85 -21.13
N GLN A 14 19.14 -24.65 -21.55
CA GLN A 14 19.32 -23.46 -20.74
C GLN A 14 18.58 -23.74 -19.43
N LEU A 15 19.32 -23.97 -18.36
CA LEU A 15 18.88 -23.75 -17.01
C LEU A 15 18.53 -22.25 -16.92
N CYS A 16 17.35 -21.90 -17.36
CA CYS A 16 16.74 -20.62 -17.02
C CYS A 16 16.55 -20.64 -15.51
N ASN A 17 17.48 -20.06 -14.76
CA ASN A 17 17.12 -19.51 -13.47
C ASN A 17 15.91 -18.62 -13.73
N ALA A 18 14.75 -19.02 -13.25
CA ALA A 18 13.52 -18.30 -13.47
C ALA A 18 13.73 -16.86 -13.00
N GLN A 19 13.73 -15.94 -13.97
CA GLN A 19 13.95 -14.52 -13.71
C GLN A 19 12.72 -13.90 -13.04
N VAL A 20 11.59 -14.60 -13.11
CA VAL A 20 10.28 -14.24 -12.54
C VAL A 20 9.91 -15.29 -11.49
N LYS A 21 9.50 -14.84 -10.31
CA LYS A 21 8.96 -15.69 -9.24
C LYS A 21 7.51 -15.26 -8.96
N THR A 22 6.57 -16.14 -9.28
CA THR A 22 5.16 -15.90 -9.04
C THR A 22 4.75 -16.26 -7.62
N TYR A 23 3.73 -15.60 -7.09
CA TYR A 23 3.18 -15.87 -5.77
C TYR A 23 1.80 -16.50 -5.92
N ASP A 24 1.66 -17.72 -5.39
CA ASP A 24 0.39 -18.45 -5.37
C ASP A 24 -0.26 -18.31 -4.00
N TYR A 25 -1.27 -17.48 -3.91
CA TYR A 25 -2.07 -17.34 -2.68
C TYR A 25 -3.19 -18.37 -2.65
N PRO A 26 -3.56 -18.88 -1.46
CA PRO A 26 -4.70 -19.77 -1.33
C PRO A 26 -6.01 -19.09 -1.69
N GLU A 27 -6.85 -19.83 -2.40
CA GLU A 27 -8.13 -19.38 -2.95
C GLU A 27 -9.31 -19.87 -2.11
N GLY A 28 -10.50 -19.29 -2.32
CA GLY A 28 -11.76 -19.72 -1.71
C GLY A 28 -12.30 -18.79 -0.63
N LYS A 29 -13.24 -19.27 0.15
CA LYS A 29 -14.01 -18.44 1.10
C LYS A 29 -13.16 -17.70 2.14
N GLU A 30 -12.09 -18.33 2.60
CA GLU A 30 -11.19 -17.76 3.61
C GLU A 30 -9.89 -17.22 2.99
N GLY A 31 -9.65 -17.49 1.71
CA GLY A 31 -8.51 -17.03 0.92
C GLY A 31 -8.87 -15.92 -0.05
N LEU A 32 -8.04 -15.75 -1.07
CA LEU A 32 -8.29 -14.77 -2.11
C LEU A 32 -9.33 -15.30 -3.13
N THR A 33 -10.03 -14.38 -3.75
CA THR A 33 -10.96 -14.69 -4.85
C THR A 33 -10.25 -14.52 -6.18
N PRO A 34 -10.12 -15.56 -7.01
CA PRO A 34 -9.59 -15.40 -8.36
C PRO A 34 -10.44 -14.44 -9.19
N MET A 35 -9.77 -13.70 -10.09
CA MET A 35 -10.43 -12.80 -11.01
C MET A 35 -9.99 -13.12 -12.45
N ASN A 36 -10.94 -13.37 -13.34
CA ASN A 36 -10.65 -13.84 -14.69
C ASN A 36 -10.89 -12.78 -15.78
N ASP A 37 -11.01 -11.52 -15.41
CA ASP A 37 -11.16 -10.41 -16.37
C ASP A 37 -9.89 -10.19 -17.18
N PHE A 38 -8.77 -10.63 -16.65
CA PHE A 38 -7.48 -10.60 -17.30
C PHE A 38 -6.72 -11.90 -17.15
N SER A 39 -5.97 -12.26 -18.19
CA SER A 39 -4.93 -13.29 -18.11
C SER A 39 -3.57 -12.63 -18.28
N VAL A 40 -2.66 -12.91 -17.36
CA VAL A 40 -1.37 -12.23 -17.27
C VAL A 40 -0.22 -13.23 -17.35
N THR A 41 0.78 -12.92 -18.17
CA THR A 41 2.05 -13.65 -18.14
C THR A 41 3.23 -12.67 -18.00
N ALA A 42 4.26 -13.11 -17.29
CA ALA A 42 5.54 -12.42 -17.16
C ALA A 42 6.66 -13.36 -17.63
N ASP A 43 7.40 -12.97 -18.69
CA ASP A 43 8.38 -13.83 -19.38
C ASP A 43 7.82 -15.23 -19.73
N GLY A 44 6.54 -15.29 -20.12
CA GLY A 44 5.84 -16.54 -20.47
C GLY A 44 5.32 -17.34 -19.27
N GLN A 45 5.63 -16.99 -18.04
CA GLN A 45 5.09 -17.62 -16.84
C GLN A 45 3.73 -17.00 -16.49
N THR A 46 2.73 -17.82 -16.20
CA THR A 46 1.40 -17.36 -15.78
C THR A 46 1.49 -16.71 -14.41
N VAL A 47 0.93 -15.51 -14.28
CA VAL A 47 0.76 -14.79 -13.02
C VAL A 47 -0.72 -14.80 -12.66
N LYS A 48 -1.06 -15.38 -11.52
CA LYS A 48 -2.46 -15.41 -11.05
C LYS A 48 -3.00 -14.02 -10.77
N THR A 49 -4.25 -13.80 -11.15
CA THR A 49 -4.99 -12.56 -10.90
C THR A 49 -6.07 -12.80 -9.85
N TYR A 50 -6.18 -11.85 -8.94
CA TYR A 50 -7.11 -11.88 -7.83
C TYR A 50 -8.01 -10.65 -7.83
N MET A 51 -9.18 -10.77 -7.23
CA MET A 51 -10.17 -9.73 -7.10
C MET A 51 -9.82 -8.83 -5.90
N CYS A 52 -9.94 -7.52 -6.07
CA CYS A 52 -10.09 -6.55 -5.00
C CYS A 52 -11.39 -5.76 -5.16
N GLU A 53 -12.00 -5.37 -4.06
CA GLU A 53 -13.15 -4.48 -4.05
C GLU A 53 -12.69 -3.04 -3.85
N VAL A 54 -13.19 -2.15 -4.68
CA VAL A 54 -12.93 -0.71 -4.70
C VAL A 54 -14.26 0.04 -4.73
N ASN A 55 -14.27 1.34 -4.47
CA ASN A 55 -15.55 2.07 -4.32
C ASN A 55 -15.58 3.40 -5.07
N PRO A 56 -15.23 3.44 -6.36
CA PRO A 56 -15.31 4.66 -7.15
C PRO A 56 -16.76 5.18 -7.17
N HIS A 57 -16.89 6.51 -7.10
CA HIS A 57 -18.20 7.18 -7.13
C HIS A 57 -19.21 6.64 -6.10
N LYS A 58 -18.75 6.11 -4.96
CA LYS A 58 -19.57 5.47 -3.91
C LYS A 58 -20.32 4.23 -4.39
N LYS A 59 -19.80 3.56 -5.40
CA LYS A 59 -20.34 2.32 -5.95
C LYS A 59 -19.27 1.24 -5.93
N VAL A 60 -19.51 0.19 -5.14
CA VAL A 60 -18.55 -0.91 -5.02
C VAL A 60 -18.37 -1.61 -6.37
N GLN A 61 -17.13 -1.67 -6.82
CA GLN A 61 -16.70 -2.33 -8.05
C GLN A 61 -15.63 -3.38 -7.74
N LYS A 62 -15.36 -4.23 -8.72
CA LYS A 62 -14.35 -5.28 -8.61
C LYS A 62 -13.24 -5.00 -9.62
N ALA A 63 -12.04 -4.79 -9.13
CA ALA A 63 -10.85 -4.67 -9.95
C ALA A 63 -9.95 -5.90 -9.82
N SER A 64 -9.06 -6.09 -10.77
CA SER A 64 -8.08 -7.18 -10.77
C SER A 64 -6.74 -6.72 -10.23
N TRP A 65 -6.02 -7.60 -9.53
CA TRP A 65 -4.64 -7.35 -9.17
C TRP A 65 -3.80 -8.63 -9.25
N CYS A 66 -2.50 -8.46 -9.46
CA CYS A 66 -1.52 -9.53 -9.40
C CYS A 66 -0.20 -9.03 -8.81
N GLN A 67 0.60 -9.96 -8.30
CA GLN A 67 1.90 -9.68 -7.69
C GLN A 67 2.91 -10.77 -8.01
N PHE A 68 4.14 -10.38 -8.31
CA PHE A 68 5.25 -11.30 -8.57
C PHE A 68 6.61 -10.58 -8.40
N GLU A 69 7.68 -11.36 -8.27
CA GLU A 69 9.05 -10.84 -8.21
C GLU A 69 9.71 -10.93 -9.59
N ALA A 70 10.35 -9.83 -10.02
CA ALA A 70 11.12 -9.76 -11.24
C ALA A 70 12.24 -8.72 -11.15
N GLU A 71 13.33 -9.06 -10.44
CA GLU A 71 14.45 -8.14 -10.20
C GLU A 71 15.04 -7.54 -11.50
N LYS A 72 15.15 -8.34 -12.55
CA LYS A 72 15.67 -7.90 -13.86
C LYS A 72 14.61 -7.35 -14.80
N GLY A 73 13.37 -7.18 -14.31
CA GLY A 73 12.21 -6.84 -15.12
C GLY A 73 11.65 -8.04 -15.86
N ALA A 74 10.58 -7.81 -16.63
CA ALA A 74 9.90 -8.87 -17.37
C ALA A 74 9.22 -8.34 -18.63
N VAL A 75 8.98 -9.23 -19.60
CA VAL A 75 8.08 -8.99 -20.71
C VAL A 75 6.69 -9.46 -20.30
N MET A 76 5.78 -8.51 -20.20
CA MET A 76 4.40 -8.75 -19.83
C MET A 76 3.54 -9.02 -21.06
N GLN A 77 2.65 -10.01 -20.98
CA GLN A 77 1.49 -10.07 -21.84
C GLN A 77 0.23 -10.01 -20.97
N VAL A 78 -0.65 -9.10 -21.32
CA VAL A 78 -1.94 -8.90 -20.65
C VAL A 78 -3.05 -9.12 -21.68
N VAL A 79 -3.88 -10.11 -21.41
CA VAL A 79 -5.06 -10.42 -22.20
C VAL A 79 -6.30 -9.90 -21.47
N LYS A 80 -7.10 -9.05 -22.10
CA LYS A 80 -8.44 -8.71 -21.62
C LYS A 80 -9.40 -9.80 -22.04
N CYS A 81 -10.00 -10.49 -21.09
CA CYS A 81 -10.91 -11.60 -21.35
C CYS A 81 -12.30 -11.07 -21.73
N GLY A 82 -12.86 -11.64 -22.81
CA GLY A 82 -14.24 -11.34 -23.23
C GLY A 82 -14.45 -10.00 -23.93
N GLU A 83 -13.41 -9.19 -24.14
CA GLU A 83 -13.53 -7.86 -24.74
C GLU A 83 -12.38 -7.57 -25.71
N LYS A 84 -12.69 -6.82 -26.78
CA LYS A 84 -11.67 -6.32 -27.72
C LYS A 84 -11.04 -5.04 -27.21
N ILE A 85 -9.73 -4.96 -27.33
CA ILE A 85 -8.95 -3.77 -26.98
C ILE A 85 -9.05 -2.77 -28.13
N LYS A 86 -9.61 -1.60 -27.85
CA LYS A 86 -9.64 -0.45 -28.74
C LYS A 86 -8.55 0.54 -28.36
N ASP A 87 -8.32 0.67 -27.05
CA ASP A 87 -7.32 1.52 -26.44
C ASP A 87 -6.78 0.89 -25.15
N ALA A 88 -5.58 1.27 -24.74
CA ALA A 88 -5.00 0.84 -23.47
C ALA A 88 -4.06 1.91 -22.93
N VAL A 89 -3.96 1.99 -21.61
CA VAL A 89 -2.99 2.85 -20.94
C VAL A 89 -2.29 2.06 -19.82
N VAL A 90 -0.99 2.20 -19.72
CA VAL A 90 -0.19 1.65 -18.60
C VAL A 90 0.28 2.80 -17.75
N ARG A 91 -0.21 2.88 -16.52
CA ARG A 91 0.06 3.94 -15.56
C ARG A 91 0.94 3.44 -14.40
N PRO A 92 1.66 4.32 -13.70
CA PRO A 92 1.80 5.78 -13.89
C PRO A 92 2.49 6.14 -15.21
N LEU A 93 2.01 7.16 -15.89
CA LEU A 93 2.62 7.66 -17.14
C LEU A 93 4.07 8.10 -16.94
N SER A 94 4.41 8.50 -15.73
CA SER A 94 5.77 8.85 -15.30
C SER A 94 6.78 7.72 -15.49
N LYS A 95 6.33 6.45 -15.52
CA LYS A 95 7.20 5.28 -15.74
C LYS A 95 7.56 5.10 -17.20
N GLY A 96 6.88 5.79 -18.13
CA GLY A 96 7.18 5.75 -19.56
C GLY A 96 7.04 4.37 -20.20
N ILE A 97 6.22 3.49 -19.64
CA ILE A 97 6.03 2.13 -20.14
C ILE A 97 5.18 2.18 -21.40
N LYS A 98 5.79 1.78 -22.53
CA LYS A 98 5.11 1.70 -23.81
C LYS A 98 4.65 0.27 -24.05
N TYR A 99 3.45 0.10 -24.59
CA TYR A 99 2.90 -1.19 -24.98
C TYR A 99 2.73 -1.30 -26.50
N LYS A 100 2.54 -2.52 -26.99
CA LYS A 100 2.08 -2.83 -28.34
C LYS A 100 0.85 -3.73 -28.27
N VAL A 101 -0.09 -3.53 -29.15
CA VAL A 101 -1.21 -4.44 -29.36
C VAL A 101 -0.70 -5.64 -30.17
N VAL A 102 -0.88 -6.85 -29.63
CA VAL A 102 -0.45 -8.11 -30.25
C VAL A 102 -1.58 -8.71 -31.09
N ASN A 103 -2.80 -8.62 -30.57
CA ASN A 103 -4.03 -9.03 -31.24
C ASN A 103 -5.23 -8.30 -30.59
N ASP A 104 -6.45 -8.63 -31.03
CA ASP A 104 -7.69 -7.95 -30.59
C ASP A 104 -7.92 -7.89 -29.08
N SER A 105 -7.25 -8.75 -28.28
CA SER A 105 -7.47 -8.82 -26.83
C SER A 105 -6.16 -8.77 -26.01
N THR A 106 -5.00 -8.62 -26.67
CA THR A 106 -3.70 -8.76 -26.00
C THR A 106 -2.80 -7.56 -26.23
N ILE A 107 -2.31 -6.98 -25.13
CA ILE A 107 -1.20 -6.05 -25.15
C ILE A 107 0.08 -6.70 -24.62
N GLN A 108 1.21 -6.23 -25.10
CA GLN A 108 2.54 -6.61 -24.60
C GLN A 108 3.37 -5.37 -24.28
N PHE A 109 4.05 -5.38 -23.14
CA PHE A 109 4.98 -4.34 -22.75
C PHE A 109 6.14 -4.91 -21.93
N ARG A 110 7.19 -4.12 -21.78
CA ARG A 110 8.35 -4.49 -20.95
C ARG A 110 8.37 -3.65 -19.68
N ILE A 111 8.47 -4.32 -18.54
CA ILE A 111 8.79 -3.69 -17.25
C ILE A 111 10.32 -3.70 -17.10
N PRO A 112 10.96 -2.56 -16.87
CA PRO A 112 12.40 -2.50 -16.62
C PRO A 112 12.79 -3.23 -15.33
N GLY A 113 14.07 -3.55 -15.19
CA GLY A 113 14.59 -4.11 -13.95
C GLY A 113 14.38 -3.17 -12.74
N VAL A 114 14.14 -3.78 -11.61
CA VAL A 114 13.96 -3.08 -10.33
C VAL A 114 15.29 -2.49 -9.88
N LYS A 115 15.29 -1.19 -9.55
CA LYS A 115 16.47 -0.49 -9.02
C LYS A 115 16.31 -0.28 -7.52
N ASP A 116 17.37 -0.49 -6.77
CA ASP A 116 17.39 -0.27 -5.32
C ASP A 116 16.27 -1.00 -4.58
N ASN A 117 15.90 -2.18 -5.07
CA ASN A 117 14.77 -2.98 -4.57
C ASN A 117 13.41 -2.26 -4.61
N ARG A 118 13.27 -1.22 -5.43
CA ARG A 118 12.02 -0.49 -5.63
C ARG A 118 11.18 -1.18 -6.70
N GLY A 119 10.05 -1.71 -6.30
CA GLY A 119 9.12 -2.37 -7.21
C GLY A 119 8.36 -1.39 -8.12
N TYR A 120 7.48 -1.95 -8.91
CA TYR A 120 6.51 -1.20 -9.71
C TYR A 120 5.10 -1.47 -9.20
N ALA A 121 4.32 -0.41 -9.08
CA ALA A 121 2.88 -0.47 -8.91
C ALA A 121 2.26 0.13 -10.18
N LEU A 122 1.68 -0.72 -11.02
CA LEU A 122 1.13 -0.32 -12.31
C LEU A 122 -0.37 -0.52 -12.33
N GLU A 123 -1.06 0.33 -13.09
CA GLU A 123 -2.43 0.17 -13.51
C GLU A 123 -2.45 -0.08 -15.02
N VAL A 124 -3.19 -1.07 -15.46
CA VAL A 124 -3.50 -1.30 -16.86
C VAL A 124 -4.99 -1.04 -17.08
N ASP A 125 -5.25 0.05 -17.76
CA ASP A 125 -6.57 0.50 -18.17
C ASP A 125 -6.83 0.04 -19.61
N ILE A 126 -7.96 -0.60 -19.86
CA ILE A 126 -8.39 -1.05 -21.17
C ILE A 126 -9.70 -0.34 -21.52
N ASN A 127 -9.73 0.32 -22.67
CA ASN A 127 -10.89 1.02 -23.20
C ASN A 127 -11.44 2.13 -22.29
N GLY A 128 -10.62 2.70 -21.41
CA GLY A 128 -11.01 3.72 -20.44
C GLY A 128 -11.77 3.18 -19.24
N ASP A 129 -11.85 1.87 -19.04
CA ASP A 129 -12.53 1.27 -17.89
C ASP A 129 -11.55 1.17 -16.69
N ARG A 130 -11.47 2.24 -15.93
CA ARG A 130 -10.63 2.35 -14.74
C ARG A 130 -11.27 1.75 -13.48
N GLU A 131 -12.55 1.47 -13.52
CA GLU A 131 -13.25 0.79 -12.41
C GLU A 131 -12.86 -0.68 -12.33
N HIS A 132 -12.73 -1.36 -13.50
CA HIS A 132 -12.39 -2.77 -13.64
C HIS A 132 -10.98 -2.97 -14.21
N CYS A 133 -10.05 -2.08 -13.91
CA CYS A 133 -8.67 -2.14 -14.38
C CYS A 133 -7.87 -3.28 -13.72
N LEU A 134 -6.67 -3.52 -14.25
CA LEU A 134 -5.72 -4.46 -13.68
C LEU A 134 -4.60 -3.71 -12.97
N HIS A 135 -4.37 -4.02 -11.71
CA HIS A 135 -3.19 -3.57 -10.96
C HIS A 135 -2.10 -4.64 -10.98
N ILE A 136 -0.89 -4.26 -11.36
CA ILE A 136 0.27 -5.16 -11.44
C ILE A 136 1.34 -4.68 -10.46
N PHE A 137 1.67 -5.51 -9.49
CA PHE A 137 2.76 -5.26 -8.56
C PHE A 137 3.95 -6.13 -8.91
N VAL A 138 5.08 -5.48 -9.18
CA VAL A 138 6.34 -6.15 -9.50
C VAL A 138 7.32 -5.85 -8.39
N ASP A 139 7.69 -6.88 -7.65
CA ASP A 139 8.64 -6.77 -6.57
C ASP A 139 10.09 -6.94 -7.04
N GLY A 140 11.01 -6.30 -6.33
CA GLY A 140 12.39 -6.72 -6.30
C GLY A 140 12.58 -7.96 -5.43
N LYS A 141 13.79 -8.49 -5.43
CA LYS A 141 14.14 -9.60 -4.54
C LYS A 141 13.89 -9.23 -3.07
N GLU A 142 13.29 -10.14 -2.31
CA GLU A 142 13.22 -9.94 -0.87
C GLU A 142 14.64 -9.84 -0.29
N LEU A 143 14.90 -8.75 0.43
CA LEU A 143 16.23 -8.51 1.05
C LEU A 143 16.49 -9.46 2.22
N GLU A 144 15.42 -9.93 2.84
CA GLU A 144 15.49 -10.82 3.99
C GLU A 144 14.31 -11.80 3.94
N THR A 145 14.61 -13.07 4.06
CA THR A 145 13.64 -14.15 4.06
C THR A 145 13.90 -15.05 5.27
N TYR A 146 12.86 -15.71 5.73
CA TYR A 146 12.93 -16.64 6.86
C TYR A 146 12.37 -17.99 6.45
N GLU A 147 12.96 -19.05 6.99
CA GLU A 147 12.41 -20.38 6.92
C GLU A 147 11.45 -20.63 8.10
N ALA A 148 10.56 -21.61 7.93
CA ALA A 148 9.64 -21.97 8.97
C ALA A 148 10.40 -22.46 10.21
N PRO A 149 10.22 -21.85 11.39
CA PRO A 149 10.87 -22.30 12.61
C PRO A 149 10.47 -23.72 13.00
N ASP A 150 11.35 -24.36 13.76
CA ASP A 150 11.02 -25.63 14.41
C ASP A 150 9.77 -25.47 15.28
N PRO A 151 8.78 -26.37 15.19
CA PRO A 151 7.58 -26.34 16.03
C PRO A 151 7.89 -26.34 17.54
N ASP A 152 9.01 -26.91 17.94
CA ASP A 152 9.43 -26.96 19.35
C ASP A 152 10.28 -25.75 19.79
N SER A 153 10.51 -24.78 18.92
CA SER A 153 11.24 -23.55 19.24
C SER A 153 10.52 -22.76 20.34
N LYS A 154 11.26 -22.32 21.34
CA LYS A 154 10.74 -21.44 22.42
C LYS A 154 10.94 -19.96 22.12
N GLN A 155 11.65 -19.64 21.04
CA GLN A 155 12.00 -18.26 20.68
C GLN A 155 11.37 -17.80 19.39
N ASP A 156 10.97 -18.73 18.53
CA ASP A 156 10.43 -18.45 17.21
C ASP A 156 9.12 -19.22 17.04
N ILE A 157 8.12 -18.60 16.47
CA ILE A 157 6.78 -19.18 16.34
C ILE A 157 6.47 -19.44 14.88
N ASN A 158 6.21 -20.70 14.54
CA ASN A 158 5.50 -21.05 13.34
C ASN A 158 4.00 -20.99 13.63
N TRP A 159 3.31 -19.99 13.07
CA TRP A 159 1.91 -19.71 13.41
C TRP A 159 0.96 -20.90 13.22
N LYS A 160 1.30 -21.84 12.34
CA LYS A 160 0.49 -23.05 12.13
C LYS A 160 0.47 -24.00 13.32
N THR A 161 1.43 -23.89 14.22
CA THR A 161 1.65 -24.82 15.33
C THR A 161 1.30 -24.26 16.71
N THR A 162 1.14 -22.93 16.82
CA THR A 162 0.88 -22.23 18.08
C THR A 162 -0.40 -21.40 18.01
N ASN A 163 -0.95 -21.07 19.15
CA ASN A 163 -2.07 -20.15 19.28
C ASN A 163 -1.61 -18.74 19.69
N ASN A 164 -2.54 -17.79 19.73
CA ASN A 164 -2.24 -16.40 20.02
C ASN A 164 -1.67 -16.16 21.44
N HIS A 165 -1.95 -17.02 22.40
CA HIS A 165 -1.41 -16.91 23.75
C HIS A 165 0.10 -17.13 23.79
N ASP A 166 0.60 -18.05 22.99
CA ASP A 166 2.02 -18.41 22.97
C ASP A 166 2.90 -17.27 22.49
N VAL A 167 2.38 -16.40 21.61
CA VAL A 167 3.09 -15.18 21.15
C VAL A 167 3.40 -14.25 22.33
N PHE A 168 2.48 -14.09 23.27
CA PHE A 168 2.70 -13.21 24.42
C PHE A 168 3.60 -13.83 25.48
N VAL A 169 3.40 -15.10 25.77
CA VAL A 169 4.10 -15.80 26.84
C VAL A 169 5.56 -16.02 26.49
N GLN A 170 5.86 -16.29 25.24
CA GLN A 170 7.21 -16.66 24.81
C GLN A 170 8.06 -15.46 24.39
N ASN A 171 7.47 -14.27 24.18
CA ASN A 171 8.17 -13.09 23.68
C ASN A 171 9.04 -13.43 22.46
N PRO A 172 8.44 -13.89 21.35
CA PRO A 172 9.17 -14.47 20.23
C PRO A 172 10.04 -13.44 19.51
N ARG A 173 11.18 -13.88 18.97
CA ARG A 173 11.99 -13.08 18.06
C ARG A 173 11.45 -13.10 16.63
N LEU A 174 10.89 -14.23 16.23
CA LEU A 174 10.27 -14.43 14.92
C LEU A 174 8.87 -15.00 15.07
N ILE A 175 7.91 -14.35 14.39
CA ILE A 175 6.55 -14.87 14.17
C ILE A 175 6.42 -15.13 12.67
N TYR A 176 6.39 -16.39 12.29
CA TYR A 176 6.42 -16.84 10.91
C TYR A 176 5.02 -17.27 10.43
N PHE A 177 4.56 -16.66 9.36
CA PHE A 177 3.39 -17.08 8.60
C PHE A 177 3.83 -17.65 7.26
N GLY A 178 3.87 -18.97 7.13
CA GLY A 178 4.19 -19.66 5.87
C GLY A 178 3.03 -19.62 4.87
N PRO A 179 3.23 -20.10 3.62
CA PRO A 179 2.15 -20.20 2.65
C PRO A 179 0.93 -20.91 3.20
N GLY A 180 -0.27 -20.36 2.96
CA GLY A 180 -1.54 -20.87 3.48
C GLY A 180 -2.41 -19.79 4.13
N ILE A 181 -3.55 -20.19 4.68
CA ILE A 181 -4.50 -19.30 5.35
C ILE A 181 -4.26 -19.37 6.86
N HIS A 182 -4.09 -18.20 7.47
CA HIS A 182 -3.88 -18.03 8.91
C HIS A 182 -5.01 -17.19 9.51
N LYS A 183 -5.79 -17.81 10.36
CA LYS A 183 -6.93 -17.20 11.03
C LYS A 183 -6.84 -17.50 12.53
N PRO A 184 -6.26 -16.59 13.34
CA PRO A 184 -6.02 -16.83 14.76
C PRO A 184 -7.29 -17.11 15.55
N HIS A 185 -8.42 -16.46 15.19
CA HIS A 185 -9.72 -16.57 15.83
C HIS A 185 -10.84 -16.48 14.80
N ASP A 186 -11.99 -17.03 15.15
CA ASP A 186 -13.21 -16.92 14.34
C ASP A 186 -13.90 -15.55 14.42
N LEU A 187 -13.37 -14.63 15.21
CA LEU A 187 -13.93 -13.30 15.39
C LEU A 187 -13.54 -12.36 14.26
N PRO A 188 -14.45 -11.47 13.81
CA PRO A 188 -14.12 -10.45 12.80
C PRO A 188 -12.97 -9.51 13.20
N SER A 189 -12.73 -9.37 14.52
CA SER A 189 -11.69 -8.52 15.11
C SER A 189 -10.45 -9.29 15.54
N ALA A 190 -10.13 -10.43 14.89
CA ALA A 190 -8.91 -11.17 15.20
C ALA A 190 -7.69 -10.26 15.24
N GLU A 191 -6.90 -10.37 16.29
CA GLU A 191 -5.73 -9.52 16.52
C GLU A 191 -4.51 -10.33 16.95
N ILE A 192 -3.35 -9.85 16.52
CA ILE A 192 -2.07 -10.42 16.92
C ILE A 192 -1.24 -9.25 17.49
N LYS A 193 -0.97 -9.32 18.79
CA LYS A 193 -0.10 -8.36 19.46
C LYS A 193 1.35 -8.77 19.31
N ILE A 194 2.18 -7.83 18.92
CA ILE A 194 3.58 -8.07 18.56
C ILE A 194 4.47 -7.46 19.63
N PRO A 195 5.32 -8.25 20.30
CA PRO A 195 6.19 -7.75 21.36
C PRO A 195 7.40 -7.01 20.82
N SER A 196 8.09 -6.29 21.69
CA SER A 196 9.35 -5.60 21.36
C SER A 196 10.42 -6.56 20.84
N GLY A 197 11.18 -6.14 19.85
CA GLY A 197 12.27 -6.90 19.24
C GLY A 197 11.82 -7.99 18.27
N ALA A 198 10.53 -8.21 18.11
CA ALA A 198 10.01 -9.27 17.23
C ALA A 198 10.05 -8.88 15.75
N THR A 199 10.36 -9.86 14.92
CA THR A 199 10.11 -9.83 13.48
C THR A 199 8.87 -10.68 13.17
N VAL A 200 7.91 -10.10 12.47
CA VAL A 200 6.80 -10.83 11.86
C VAL A 200 7.12 -11.00 10.39
N TYR A 201 7.23 -12.24 9.95
CA TYR A 201 7.44 -12.55 8.54
C TYR A 201 6.20 -13.22 7.94
N ILE A 202 5.61 -12.54 6.96
CA ILE A 202 4.45 -13.04 6.23
C ILE A 202 4.93 -13.45 4.83
N ALA A 203 5.18 -14.75 4.67
CA ALA A 203 5.81 -15.28 3.47
C ALA A 203 4.95 -15.05 2.20
N PRO A 204 5.55 -15.00 1.00
CA PRO A 204 4.80 -15.12 -0.24
C PRO A 204 3.87 -16.35 -0.19
N GLY A 205 2.62 -16.19 -0.62
CA GLY A 205 1.60 -17.25 -0.52
C GLY A 205 0.88 -17.36 0.83
N ALA A 206 1.24 -16.54 1.82
CA ALA A 206 0.51 -16.47 3.09
C ALA A 206 -0.65 -15.47 3.01
N VAL A 207 -1.80 -15.85 3.56
CA VAL A 207 -2.98 -14.98 3.76
C VAL A 207 -3.31 -14.97 5.25
N VAL A 208 -3.16 -13.82 5.88
CA VAL A 208 -3.42 -13.62 7.32
C VAL A 208 -4.70 -12.81 7.50
N ARG A 209 -5.63 -13.35 8.27
CA ARG A 209 -6.93 -12.73 8.57
C ARG A 209 -6.97 -12.18 9.99
N ALA A 210 -6.11 -11.23 10.24
CA ALA A 210 -6.01 -10.56 11.54
C ALA A 210 -5.44 -9.15 11.35
N ARG A 211 -5.68 -8.29 12.33
CA ARG A 211 -4.93 -7.04 12.47
C ARG A 211 -3.64 -7.29 13.27
N LEU A 212 -2.59 -6.57 12.94
CA LEU A 212 -1.30 -6.65 13.61
C LEU A 212 -1.13 -5.44 14.52
N ILE A 213 -0.91 -5.67 15.82
CA ILE A 213 -0.86 -4.61 16.83
C ILE A 213 0.53 -4.53 17.45
N VAL A 214 1.17 -3.37 17.28
CA VAL A 214 2.40 -2.98 17.94
C VAL A 214 2.04 -1.89 18.94
N ASP A 215 1.80 -2.28 20.20
CA ASP A 215 1.43 -1.33 21.28
C ASP A 215 2.51 -1.32 22.36
N ARG A 216 3.05 -0.15 22.66
CA ARG A 216 4.13 0.05 23.64
C ARG A 216 5.31 -0.89 23.42
N ALA A 217 5.68 -1.07 22.16
CA ALA A 217 6.75 -1.97 21.74
C ALA A 217 7.83 -1.20 20.96
N GLU A 218 9.05 -1.72 20.96
CA GLU A 218 10.19 -1.12 20.30
C GLU A 218 10.92 -2.13 19.40
N ASN A 219 11.53 -1.63 18.32
CA ASN A 219 12.35 -2.42 17.40
C ASN A 219 11.58 -3.60 16.79
N VAL A 220 10.38 -3.33 16.29
CA VAL A 220 9.51 -4.33 15.65
C VAL A 220 9.62 -4.23 14.13
N ARG A 221 9.61 -5.39 13.48
CA ARG A 221 9.60 -5.48 12.02
C ARG A 221 8.46 -6.39 11.57
N ILE A 222 7.67 -5.90 10.62
CA ILE A 222 6.59 -6.64 9.97
C ILE A 222 6.92 -6.66 8.48
N ILE A 223 7.36 -7.80 7.97
CA ILE A 223 7.94 -7.87 6.63
C ILE A 223 7.45 -9.08 5.84
N GLY A 224 7.64 -9.07 4.53
CA GLY A 224 7.33 -10.18 3.63
C GLY A 224 6.50 -9.76 2.43
N ARG A 225 5.97 -10.74 1.70
CA ARG A 225 5.15 -10.53 0.49
C ARG A 225 3.75 -11.14 0.62
N GLY A 226 3.34 -11.44 1.85
CA GLY A 226 2.01 -11.99 2.12
C GLY A 226 0.90 -10.95 2.14
N VAL A 227 -0.30 -11.44 2.36
CA VAL A 227 -1.54 -10.66 2.30
C VAL A 227 -2.21 -10.61 3.68
N LEU A 228 -2.59 -9.40 4.11
CA LEU A 228 -3.59 -9.22 5.18
C LEU A 228 -4.96 -9.10 4.53
N LEU A 229 -5.86 -10.05 4.80
CA LEU A 229 -7.17 -10.12 4.16
C LEU A 229 -8.30 -9.80 5.14
N ASN A 230 -9.11 -8.80 4.79
CA ASN A 230 -10.27 -8.35 5.56
C ASN A 230 -9.99 -8.07 7.07
N PRO A 231 -8.86 -7.47 7.44
CA PRO A 231 -8.62 -7.12 8.83
C PRO A 231 -9.56 -5.98 9.26
N LEU A 232 -9.83 -5.86 10.56
CA LEU A 232 -10.51 -4.67 11.10
C LEU A 232 -9.67 -3.41 10.80
N ARG A 233 -8.37 -3.48 11.03
CA ARG A 233 -7.31 -2.57 10.59
C ARG A 233 -6.11 -3.41 10.17
N GLY A 234 -5.26 -2.91 9.30
CA GLY A 234 -4.10 -3.68 8.88
C GLY A 234 -3.02 -3.75 9.96
N VAL A 235 -2.27 -2.67 10.13
CA VAL A 235 -1.20 -2.56 11.12
C VAL A 235 -1.44 -1.35 12.03
N GLU A 236 -1.45 -1.58 13.34
CA GLU A 236 -1.64 -0.55 14.38
C GLU A 236 -0.33 -0.36 15.14
N ILE A 237 0.21 0.87 15.16
CA ILE A 237 1.48 1.20 15.80
C ILE A 237 1.23 2.30 16.83
N THR A 238 1.11 1.92 18.12
CA THR A 238 0.68 2.84 19.16
C THR A 238 1.67 2.90 20.31
N TYR A 239 2.02 4.13 20.70
CA TYR A 239 3.00 4.39 21.80
C TYR A 239 4.32 3.64 21.62
N SER A 240 4.75 3.44 20.38
CA SER A 240 5.83 2.52 20.00
C SER A 240 6.99 3.25 19.31
N LYS A 241 8.17 2.58 19.25
CA LYS A 241 9.37 3.16 18.62
C LYS A 241 10.05 2.18 17.69
N ASN A 242 10.65 2.72 16.61
CA ASN A 242 11.45 1.96 15.64
C ASN A 242 10.67 0.77 15.06
N VAL A 243 9.59 1.06 14.36
CA VAL A 243 8.72 0.05 13.74
C VAL A 243 8.83 0.11 12.22
N THR A 244 9.10 -1.03 11.60
CA THR A 244 9.16 -1.16 10.14
C THR A 244 8.04 -2.07 9.64
N VAL A 245 7.30 -1.60 8.63
CA VAL A 245 6.32 -2.39 7.85
C VAL A 245 6.77 -2.40 6.40
N ASP A 246 7.07 -3.58 5.83
CA ASP A 246 7.62 -3.70 4.48
C ASP A 246 7.00 -4.86 3.69
N GLY A 247 6.45 -4.53 2.52
CA GLY A 247 6.13 -5.49 1.47
C GLY A 247 4.74 -6.09 1.48
N LEU A 248 3.92 -5.79 2.48
CA LEU A 248 2.60 -6.40 2.63
C LEU A 248 1.58 -5.86 1.63
N THR A 249 0.65 -6.73 1.22
CA THR A 249 -0.57 -6.33 0.52
C THR A 249 -1.76 -6.45 1.46
N VAL A 250 -2.50 -5.36 1.68
CA VAL A 250 -3.67 -5.32 2.58
C VAL A 250 -4.93 -5.20 1.73
N ILE A 251 -5.78 -6.20 1.81
CA ILE A 251 -7.00 -6.29 1.01
C ILE A 251 -8.21 -6.09 1.91
N ASN A 252 -9.01 -5.09 1.56
CA ASN A 252 -10.31 -4.80 2.13
C ASN A 252 -10.30 -4.62 3.68
N PRO A 253 -9.38 -3.81 4.24
CA PRO A 253 -9.47 -3.45 5.64
C PRO A 253 -10.80 -2.71 5.89
N GLN A 254 -11.40 -2.94 7.05
CA GLN A 254 -12.66 -2.28 7.40
C GLN A 254 -12.46 -0.84 7.90
N HIS A 255 -11.22 -0.50 8.25
CA HIS A 255 -10.77 0.80 8.71
C HIS A 255 -9.34 1.03 8.18
N TYR A 256 -8.48 1.77 8.84
CA TYR A 256 -7.14 2.15 8.38
C TYR A 256 -6.26 0.96 7.96
N THR A 257 -5.50 1.15 6.90
CA THR A 257 -4.51 0.15 6.45
C THR A 257 -3.30 0.11 7.37
N VAL A 258 -2.64 1.23 7.58
CA VAL A 258 -1.56 1.39 8.57
C VAL A 258 -1.82 2.66 9.35
N PHE A 259 -1.81 2.59 10.68
CA PHE A 259 -1.85 3.81 11.44
C PHE A 259 -0.85 3.85 12.59
N GLY A 260 -0.37 5.05 12.88
CA GLY A 260 0.46 5.37 14.01
C GLY A 260 -0.29 6.27 14.98
N GLY A 261 -0.14 5.99 16.28
CA GLY A 261 -0.67 6.84 17.35
C GLY A 261 0.41 7.12 18.38
N GLN A 262 0.84 8.39 18.53
CA GLN A 262 1.82 8.82 19.53
C GLN A 262 3.10 7.94 19.53
N SER A 263 3.63 7.68 18.32
CA SER A 263 4.74 6.78 18.06
C SER A 263 5.87 7.49 17.30
N GLU A 264 7.07 6.91 17.34
CA GLU A 264 8.27 7.52 16.76
C GLU A 264 9.13 6.52 15.98
N GLY A 265 9.75 6.98 14.88
CA GLY A 265 10.64 6.14 14.09
C GLY A 265 9.89 5.05 13.32
N ILE A 266 8.84 5.44 12.59
CA ILE A 266 8.04 4.49 11.79
C ILE A 266 8.53 4.50 10.34
N THR A 267 8.74 3.32 9.79
CA THR A 267 9.00 3.14 8.35
C THR A 267 7.92 2.25 7.73
N VAL A 268 7.24 2.75 6.71
CA VAL A 268 6.26 2.00 5.91
C VAL A 268 6.73 2.01 4.47
N ARG A 269 7.02 0.85 3.89
CA ARG A 269 7.46 0.78 2.50
C ARG A 269 6.93 -0.45 1.77
N ASN A 270 6.82 -0.35 0.44
CA ASN A 270 6.32 -1.43 -0.40
C ASN A 270 4.97 -2.00 0.05
N VAL A 271 4.15 -1.23 0.75
CA VAL A 271 2.81 -1.63 1.17
C VAL A 271 1.81 -1.29 0.08
N ARG A 272 0.88 -2.22 -0.20
CA ARG A 272 -0.21 -2.03 -1.14
C ARG A 272 -1.53 -2.18 -0.40
N SER A 273 -2.50 -1.33 -0.72
CA SER A 273 -3.81 -1.38 -0.09
C SER A 273 -4.94 -1.18 -1.09
N PHE A 274 -5.98 -1.99 -0.91
CA PHE A 274 -7.28 -1.82 -1.57
C PHE A 274 -8.38 -1.85 -0.53
N SER A 275 -9.27 -0.85 -0.56
CA SER A 275 -10.39 -0.82 0.37
C SER A 275 -11.63 -0.20 -0.24
N ARG A 276 -12.80 -0.61 0.27
CA ARG A 276 -14.12 -0.11 -0.14
C ARG A 276 -14.94 0.45 1.02
N HIS A 277 -14.48 0.27 2.25
CA HIS A 277 -15.22 0.69 3.44
C HIS A 277 -15.05 2.18 3.72
N PRO A 278 -16.05 2.86 4.30
CA PRO A 278 -15.85 4.18 4.89
C PRO A 278 -14.76 4.14 5.96
N TRP A 279 -14.01 5.21 6.11
CA TRP A 279 -12.89 5.37 7.05
C TRP A 279 -11.75 4.35 6.86
N SER A 280 -11.65 3.74 5.69
CA SER A 280 -10.55 2.83 5.35
C SER A 280 -9.41 3.57 4.66
N ASP A 281 -8.82 4.50 5.40
CA ASP A 281 -7.68 5.31 4.95
C ASP A 281 -6.43 4.44 4.67
N GLY A 282 -5.51 4.98 3.93
CA GLY A 282 -4.25 4.30 3.62
C GLY A 282 -3.28 4.34 4.79
N VAL A 283 -2.67 5.49 5.03
CA VAL A 283 -1.68 5.69 6.10
C VAL A 283 -2.07 6.88 6.95
N ASP A 284 -2.42 6.61 8.20
CA ASP A 284 -2.79 7.61 9.19
C ASP A 284 -1.72 7.76 10.27
N MET A 285 -1.28 8.99 10.52
CA MET A 285 -0.31 9.29 11.58
C MET A 285 -0.86 10.36 12.51
N MET A 286 -1.03 10.00 13.78
CA MET A 286 -1.60 10.85 14.84
C MET A 286 -0.55 11.09 15.91
N CYS A 287 -0.10 12.32 16.07
CA CYS A 287 0.95 12.68 17.06
C CYS A 287 2.23 11.84 16.87
N CYS A 288 2.62 11.55 15.64
CA CYS A 288 3.79 10.73 15.32
C CYS A 288 4.99 11.59 14.91
N LYS A 289 6.19 11.04 15.13
CA LYS A 289 7.46 11.71 14.81
C LYS A 289 8.39 10.78 14.04
N ASN A 290 9.22 11.36 13.16
CA ASN A 290 10.22 10.61 12.42
C ASN A 290 9.59 9.47 11.61
N VAL A 291 8.68 9.80 10.71
CA VAL A 291 7.94 8.83 9.88
C VAL A 291 8.43 8.89 8.46
N LEU A 292 8.77 7.73 7.91
CA LEU A 292 9.08 7.53 6.49
C LEU A 292 8.06 6.60 5.85
N VAL A 293 7.38 7.08 4.79
CA VAL A 293 6.52 6.26 3.95
C VAL A 293 7.03 6.31 2.52
N GLU A 294 7.35 5.17 1.93
CA GLU A 294 7.91 5.14 0.59
C GLU A 294 7.49 3.93 -0.24
N ASP A 295 7.43 4.12 -1.56
CA ASP A 295 7.15 3.06 -2.54
C ASP A 295 5.83 2.31 -2.25
N VAL A 296 4.81 3.02 -1.75
CA VAL A 296 3.50 2.44 -1.43
C VAL A 296 2.50 2.61 -2.58
N PHE A 297 1.54 1.70 -2.67
CA PHE A 297 0.37 1.84 -3.53
C PHE A 297 -0.89 1.87 -2.67
N LEU A 298 -1.70 2.91 -2.85
CA LEU A 298 -2.91 3.13 -2.06
C LEU A 298 -4.11 3.37 -2.99
N ARG A 299 -5.07 2.43 -2.97
CA ARG A 299 -6.40 2.60 -3.56
C ARG A 299 -7.43 2.41 -2.48
N ASN A 300 -7.70 3.47 -1.77
CA ASN A 300 -8.52 3.48 -0.56
C ASN A 300 -9.81 4.27 -0.77
N ASN A 301 -10.86 3.90 -0.02
CA ASN A 301 -12.17 4.55 -0.06
C ASN A 301 -12.27 5.76 0.90
N ASP A 302 -11.18 6.14 1.53
CA ASP A 302 -11.06 7.36 2.31
C ASP A 302 -9.67 7.95 2.06
N ASP A 303 -9.14 8.81 2.92
CA ASP A 303 -7.87 9.50 2.70
C ASP A 303 -6.71 8.51 2.43
N ALA A 304 -5.91 8.76 1.39
CA ALA A 304 -4.72 7.93 1.19
C ALA A 304 -3.66 8.20 2.26
N PHE A 305 -3.46 9.47 2.60
CA PHE A 305 -2.63 9.90 3.72
C PHE A 305 -3.40 10.87 4.60
N ALA A 306 -3.49 10.56 5.90
CA ALA A 306 -4.10 11.40 6.90
C ALA A 306 -3.11 11.65 8.05
N ILE A 307 -2.66 12.91 8.19
CA ILE A 307 -1.63 13.29 9.15
C ILE A 307 -2.21 14.31 10.11
N TYR A 308 -2.32 13.93 11.37
CA TYR A 308 -3.03 14.68 12.39
C TYR A 308 -2.17 14.92 13.64
N ASN A 309 -2.50 15.93 14.40
CA ASN A 309 -2.15 16.09 15.80
C ASN A 309 -3.11 15.30 16.69
N HIS A 310 -3.49 15.82 17.84
CA HIS A 310 -4.40 15.14 18.74
C HIS A 310 -5.64 14.56 18.03
N ARG A 311 -5.83 13.27 18.21
CA ARG A 311 -7.06 12.58 17.84
C ARG A 311 -7.30 11.42 18.82
N TRP A 312 -8.55 11.20 19.22
CA TRP A 312 -8.93 10.21 20.21
C TRP A 312 -8.22 10.41 21.54
N TRP A 313 -7.32 9.52 21.93
CA TRP A 313 -6.52 9.55 23.14
C TRP A 313 -5.03 9.80 22.89
N TYR A 314 -4.65 10.07 21.65
CA TYR A 314 -3.27 10.44 21.28
C TYR A 314 -3.10 11.94 21.38
N TRP A 315 -2.06 12.40 22.06
CA TRP A 315 -1.79 13.79 22.35
C TRP A 315 -0.38 14.19 21.94
N GLY A 316 -0.23 15.39 21.45
CA GLY A 316 1.02 15.97 21.04
C GLY A 316 1.06 16.39 19.58
N GLY A 317 2.16 17.02 19.19
CA GLY A 317 2.41 17.45 17.83
C GLY A 317 2.91 16.31 16.92
N THR A 318 2.90 16.60 15.63
CA THR A 318 3.39 15.71 14.57
C THR A 318 4.52 16.39 13.83
N GLU A 319 5.67 15.72 13.68
CA GLU A 319 6.87 16.31 13.07
C GLU A 319 7.72 15.29 12.30
N ASN A 320 8.48 15.80 11.33
CA ASN A 320 9.41 15.02 10.51
C ASN A 320 8.73 13.85 9.81
N ILE A 321 7.77 14.18 8.93
CA ILE A 321 7.05 13.21 8.12
C ILE A 321 7.58 13.27 6.68
N ARG A 322 7.99 12.15 6.16
CA ARG A 322 8.51 12.01 4.79
C ARG A 322 7.67 10.99 4.02
N VAL A 323 7.04 11.45 2.95
CA VAL A 323 6.33 10.56 2.00
C VAL A 323 7.00 10.70 0.65
N ARG A 324 7.42 9.59 0.05
CA ARG A 324 8.04 9.63 -1.26
C ARG A 324 7.69 8.44 -2.13
N ARG A 325 7.54 8.69 -3.43
CA ARG A 325 7.27 7.67 -4.45
C ARG A 325 6.00 6.84 -4.17
N ALA A 326 4.99 7.48 -3.58
CA ALA A 326 3.69 6.87 -3.46
C ALA A 326 2.96 6.87 -4.81
N THR A 327 2.27 5.78 -5.12
CA THR A 327 1.32 5.69 -6.22
C THR A 327 -0.08 5.62 -5.62
N ILE A 328 -0.91 6.61 -5.94
CA ILE A 328 -2.22 6.79 -5.30
C ILE A 328 -3.30 6.72 -6.37
N PHE A 329 -4.27 5.85 -6.16
CA PHE A 329 -5.52 5.84 -6.88
C PHE A 329 -6.63 6.15 -5.88
N ASN A 330 -7.08 7.37 -5.83
CA ASN A 330 -8.04 7.81 -4.82
C ASN A 330 -9.47 7.74 -5.37
N ASP A 331 -10.22 6.73 -4.92
CA ASP A 331 -11.62 6.55 -5.33
C ASP A 331 -12.57 7.55 -4.66
N LEU A 332 -12.20 8.03 -3.45
CA LEU A 332 -12.97 8.98 -2.66
C LEU A 332 -12.06 9.64 -1.62
N ALA A 333 -12.42 10.84 -1.14
CA ALA A 333 -11.67 11.63 -0.16
C ALA A 333 -10.30 12.13 -0.68
N HIS A 334 -9.24 12.27 0.15
CA HIS A 334 -8.05 13.03 -0.23
C HIS A 334 -6.84 12.14 -0.48
N PRO A 335 -6.06 12.36 -1.53
CA PRO A 335 -4.70 11.84 -1.59
C PRO A 335 -3.85 12.24 -0.39
N PHE A 336 -3.94 13.51 0.03
CA PHE A 336 -3.22 14.02 1.21
C PHE A 336 -4.14 14.91 2.03
N ASN A 337 -4.29 14.61 3.33
CA ASN A 337 -5.08 15.36 4.28
C ASN A 337 -4.28 15.65 5.56
N PHE A 338 -4.01 16.92 5.86
CA PHE A 338 -3.21 17.36 6.99
C PHE A 338 -4.01 18.25 7.93
N GLY A 339 -3.82 18.03 9.22
CA GLY A 339 -4.42 18.86 10.27
C GLY A 339 -5.73 18.31 10.79
N SER A 340 -6.87 18.78 10.36
CA SER A 340 -8.25 18.42 10.73
C SER A 340 -8.55 18.26 12.23
N HIS A 341 -7.68 17.61 12.99
CA HIS A 341 -7.81 17.32 14.42
C HIS A 341 -6.68 17.95 15.22
N GLY A 342 -6.96 18.44 16.43
CA GLY A 342 -6.00 19.08 17.31
C GLY A 342 -6.44 19.15 18.77
N ASP A 343 -5.60 19.67 19.64
CA ASP A 343 -5.88 19.86 21.06
C ASP A 343 -6.72 21.13 21.27
N ASP A 344 -7.92 20.98 21.81
CA ASP A 344 -8.80 22.07 22.19
C ASP A 344 -8.50 22.66 23.59
N ARG A 345 -7.64 22.03 24.38
CA ARG A 345 -7.30 22.41 25.76
C ARG A 345 -6.15 23.39 25.85
N SER A 346 -5.17 23.28 24.94
CA SER A 346 -4.00 24.15 24.96
C SER A 346 -4.28 25.49 24.28
N ASP A 347 -3.86 26.61 24.89
CA ASP A 347 -4.01 27.94 24.30
C ASP A 347 -3.13 28.13 23.05
N ASN A 348 -2.02 27.44 22.96
CA ASN A 348 -1.08 27.51 21.84
C ASN A 348 -1.38 26.47 20.75
N GLY A 349 -2.25 25.50 21.02
CA GLY A 349 -2.52 24.37 20.15
C GLY A 349 -1.32 23.44 20.00
N GLU A 350 -1.48 22.41 19.18
CA GLU A 350 -0.41 21.49 18.83
C GLU A 350 0.16 21.82 17.45
N LEU A 351 1.43 21.50 17.23
CA LEU A 351 2.15 21.81 16.01
C LEU A 351 2.29 20.58 15.13
N LEU A 352 1.84 20.69 13.88
CA LEU A 352 2.12 19.77 12.79
C LEU A 352 3.06 20.49 11.82
N HIS A 353 4.28 19.99 11.66
CA HIS A 353 5.28 20.63 10.82
C HIS A 353 6.36 19.69 10.29
N ASP A 354 7.23 20.24 9.45
CA ASP A 354 8.32 19.50 8.79
C ASP A 354 7.80 18.26 8.03
N VAL A 355 6.88 18.50 7.11
CA VAL A 355 6.29 17.47 6.26
C VAL A 355 6.79 17.64 4.83
N GLN A 356 7.35 16.56 4.25
CA GLN A 356 7.84 16.56 2.88
C GLN A 356 7.20 15.42 2.09
N ILE A 357 6.55 15.78 0.99
CA ILE A 357 5.89 14.87 0.06
C ILE A 357 6.60 14.98 -1.28
N GLU A 358 7.22 13.89 -1.74
CA GLU A 358 8.11 13.92 -2.89
C GLU A 358 7.85 12.79 -3.88
N ASP A 359 7.95 13.10 -5.17
CA ASP A 359 7.93 12.12 -6.27
C ASP A 359 6.70 11.20 -6.32
N CYS A 360 5.52 11.71 -5.94
CA CYS A 360 4.30 10.91 -5.92
C CYS A 360 3.53 10.98 -7.23
N ASP A 361 2.91 9.85 -7.60
CA ASP A 361 2.02 9.71 -8.75
C ASP A 361 0.57 9.55 -8.25
N ILE A 362 -0.31 10.48 -8.62
CA ILE A 362 -1.75 10.43 -8.33
C ILE A 362 -2.45 10.03 -9.62
N LEU A 363 -2.89 8.78 -9.69
CA LEU A 363 -3.48 8.19 -10.88
C LEU A 363 -4.91 8.67 -11.10
N SER A 364 -5.64 8.88 -10.01
CA SER A 364 -7.00 9.40 -10.02
C SER A 364 -7.32 10.12 -8.72
N ALA A 365 -8.19 11.15 -8.79
CA ALA A 365 -8.70 11.84 -7.62
C ALA A 365 -10.16 12.28 -7.83
N ASP A 366 -11.03 11.90 -6.88
CA ASP A 366 -12.41 12.36 -6.74
C ASP A 366 -12.63 12.93 -5.33
N CYS A 367 -12.30 14.21 -5.13
CA CYS A 367 -12.26 14.82 -3.81
C CYS A 367 -12.46 16.36 -3.86
N ASP A 368 -12.51 17.01 -2.71
CA ASP A 368 -12.57 18.47 -2.61
C ASP A 368 -11.17 19.13 -2.51
N GLY A 369 -10.10 18.35 -2.44
CA GLY A 369 -8.71 18.81 -2.45
C GLY A 369 -7.70 17.69 -2.49
N ILE A 370 -6.85 17.67 -3.52
CA ILE A 370 -5.79 16.67 -3.66
C ILE A 370 -4.75 16.85 -2.55
N MET A 371 -4.34 18.10 -2.31
CA MET A 371 -3.46 18.53 -1.24
C MET A 371 -4.28 19.34 -0.24
N ALA A 372 -4.89 18.64 0.72
CA ALA A 372 -5.76 19.27 1.71
C ALA A 372 -4.99 19.57 2.99
N VAL A 373 -4.97 20.85 3.37
CA VAL A 373 -4.44 21.33 4.64
C VAL A 373 -5.58 22.01 5.39
N ARG A 374 -6.12 21.30 6.37
CA ARG A 374 -7.29 21.73 7.12
C ARG A 374 -6.90 21.93 8.58
N SER A 375 -6.85 23.16 9.03
CA SER A 375 -6.56 23.43 10.43
C SER A 375 -7.87 23.53 11.20
N GLY A 376 -8.11 22.57 12.07
CA GLY A 376 -9.24 22.54 13.01
C GLY A 376 -8.76 22.63 14.46
N ASP A 377 -9.68 22.87 15.39
CA ASP A 377 -9.38 23.11 16.79
C ASP A 377 -8.28 24.20 16.96
N LYS A 378 -7.35 24.04 17.85
CA LYS A 378 -6.23 24.98 18.01
C LYS A 378 -4.95 24.51 17.30
N ASN A 379 -5.09 23.72 16.24
CA ASN A 379 -3.94 23.26 15.47
C ASN A 379 -3.15 24.41 14.86
N ARG A 380 -1.85 24.22 14.85
CA ARG A 380 -0.93 24.96 13.99
C ARG A 380 -0.37 24.00 12.97
N VAL A 381 -0.57 24.29 11.69
CA VAL A 381 -0.08 23.48 10.58
C VAL A 381 0.83 24.37 9.75
N GLU A 382 2.11 24.03 9.69
CA GLU A 382 3.12 24.83 8.99
C GLU A 382 4.23 23.94 8.40
N ASP A 383 4.99 24.46 7.47
CA ASP A 383 6.16 23.80 6.88
C ASP A 383 5.81 22.46 6.20
N ILE A 384 4.84 22.51 5.27
CA ILE A 384 4.44 21.37 4.45
C ILE A 384 4.90 21.63 3.02
N HIS A 385 5.71 20.71 2.49
CA HIS A 385 6.28 20.80 1.17
C HIS A 385 5.80 19.68 0.26
N PHE A 386 5.40 20.05 -0.95
CA PHE A 386 5.08 19.13 -2.03
C PHE A 386 6.06 19.35 -3.18
N THR A 387 6.76 18.31 -3.59
CA THR A 387 7.76 18.38 -4.65
C THR A 387 7.53 17.28 -5.67
N ASN A 388 7.49 17.63 -6.95
CA ASN A 388 7.37 16.68 -8.05
C ASN A 388 6.16 15.74 -7.91
N ILE A 389 4.97 16.33 -7.69
CA ILE A 389 3.69 15.62 -7.64
C ILE A 389 3.12 15.57 -9.06
N ARG A 390 2.84 14.38 -9.54
CA ARG A 390 2.26 14.13 -10.87
C ARG A 390 0.82 13.69 -10.71
N ILE A 391 -0.08 14.28 -11.45
CA ILE A 391 -1.52 14.01 -11.39
C ILE A 391 -1.96 13.66 -12.80
N GLU A 392 -2.57 12.49 -12.96
CA GLU A 392 -2.92 11.96 -14.28
C GLU A 392 -4.40 12.15 -14.62
N ASP A 393 -5.28 11.95 -13.65
CA ASP A 393 -6.70 12.13 -13.86
C ASP A 393 -7.35 12.81 -12.66
N VAL A 394 -8.23 13.77 -12.96
CA VAL A 394 -8.98 14.51 -11.96
C VAL A 394 -10.45 14.39 -12.32
N VAL A 395 -11.14 13.45 -11.70
CA VAL A 395 -12.59 13.26 -11.90
C VAL A 395 -13.35 14.49 -11.40
N LYS A 396 -13.07 14.86 -10.15
CA LYS A 396 -13.59 16.08 -9.52
C LYS A 396 -12.68 16.41 -8.35
N ALA A 397 -11.79 17.38 -8.50
CA ALA A 397 -10.94 17.81 -7.39
C ALA A 397 -10.48 19.25 -7.55
N ALA A 398 -10.30 19.94 -6.43
CA ALA A 398 -9.42 21.08 -6.35
C ALA A 398 -7.97 20.60 -6.17
N LEU A 399 -7.01 21.30 -6.72
CA LEU A 399 -5.59 20.97 -6.51
C LEU A 399 -5.20 21.15 -5.05
N PHE A 400 -5.65 22.26 -4.46
CA PHE A 400 -5.43 22.59 -3.05
C PHE A 400 -6.77 22.86 -2.35
N ASN A 401 -6.84 22.40 -1.10
CA ASN A 401 -7.89 22.79 -0.19
C ASN A 401 -7.24 23.22 1.13
N ILE A 402 -6.93 24.50 1.24
CA ILE A 402 -6.26 25.05 2.42
C ILE A 402 -7.26 25.91 3.17
N GLN A 403 -7.62 25.50 4.37
CA GLN A 403 -8.62 26.18 5.16
C GLN A 403 -8.40 26.02 6.66
N VAL A 404 -8.87 27.02 7.38
CA VAL A 404 -9.13 26.94 8.81
C VAL A 404 -10.62 26.75 8.96
N ASN A 405 -11.03 25.61 9.48
CA ASN A 405 -12.45 25.32 9.58
C ASN A 405 -12.81 24.66 10.91
N PHE A 406 -14.06 24.80 11.26
CA PHE A 406 -14.69 24.06 12.32
C PHE A 406 -15.64 23.01 11.71
N SER A 407 -15.50 21.80 12.15
CA SER A 407 -16.41 20.72 11.82
C SER A 407 -17.08 20.22 13.10
N GLU A 408 -18.39 20.33 13.21
CA GLU A 408 -19.15 19.78 14.36
C GLU A 408 -18.89 18.30 14.59
N LYS A 409 -18.55 17.57 13.52
CA LYS A 409 -18.25 16.14 13.59
C LYS A 409 -16.87 15.83 14.17
N TYR A 410 -15.86 16.66 13.86
CA TYR A 410 -14.46 16.33 14.13
C TYR A 410 -13.80 17.23 15.15
N ASN A 411 -14.27 18.47 15.32
CA ASN A 411 -13.69 19.46 16.20
C ASN A 411 -14.48 19.58 17.51
N ARG A 412 -13.80 19.94 18.58
CA ARG A 412 -14.37 19.95 19.94
C ARG A 412 -14.59 21.32 20.50
N ALA A 413 -13.88 22.34 19.98
CA ALA A 413 -13.99 23.70 20.46
C ALA A 413 -14.74 24.61 19.46
N PRO A 414 -16.00 24.95 19.67
CA PRO A 414 -16.74 25.88 18.83
C PRO A 414 -16.29 27.33 19.07
N GLY A 415 -15.88 28.00 17.99
CA GLY A 415 -15.61 29.43 17.97
C GLY A 415 -14.22 29.88 18.43
N ASN A 416 -13.74 30.96 17.81
CA ASN A 416 -12.47 31.63 18.06
C ASN A 416 -11.17 30.87 17.76
N TYR A 417 -11.13 30.20 16.60
CA TYR A 417 -9.88 29.74 16.05
C TYR A 417 -9.10 30.86 15.39
N ILE A 418 -7.98 31.20 15.93
CA ILE A 418 -6.93 31.89 15.20
C ILE A 418 -5.92 30.82 14.80
N ALA A 419 -6.23 30.01 13.82
CA ALA A 419 -5.20 29.21 13.19
C ALA A 419 -4.25 30.19 12.49
N LYS A 420 -3.04 30.27 12.96
CA LYS A 420 -1.99 31.01 12.28
C LYS A 420 -1.39 30.07 11.24
N ALA A 421 -1.92 30.09 10.01
CA ALA A 421 -1.20 29.55 8.89
C ALA A 421 0.03 30.45 8.66
N LYS A 422 1.20 30.04 9.11
CA LYS A 422 2.48 30.66 8.72
C LYS A 422 2.99 29.93 7.50
N SER A 423 3.12 30.67 6.40
CA SER A 423 3.84 30.38 5.16
C SER A 423 3.80 28.91 4.69
N LEU A 424 2.87 28.66 3.78
CA LEU A 424 2.88 27.50 2.89
C LEU A 424 3.87 27.81 1.76
N PHE A 425 5.07 27.21 1.76
CA PHE A 425 5.94 27.22 0.60
C PHE A 425 5.73 25.93 -0.17
N ALA A 426 5.00 26.01 -1.28
CA ALA A 426 4.88 24.92 -2.21
C ALA A 426 5.83 25.18 -3.39
N LEU A 427 6.95 24.46 -3.48
CA LEU A 427 7.66 24.33 -4.73
C LEU A 427 6.96 23.26 -5.56
N ILE A 428 5.94 23.66 -6.32
CA ILE A 428 5.12 22.73 -7.08
C ILE A 428 5.69 22.64 -8.48
N ARG A 429 6.28 21.52 -8.82
CA ARG A 429 6.47 21.13 -10.21
C ARG A 429 5.30 20.22 -10.60
N LEU A 430 4.24 20.83 -11.12
CA LEU A 430 3.10 20.08 -11.65
C LEU A 430 3.43 19.62 -13.07
N ILE A 431 3.29 18.35 -13.31
CA ILE A 431 3.31 17.78 -14.66
C ILE A 431 1.91 17.25 -14.91
N PHE A 432 1.15 17.96 -15.73
CA PHE A 432 -0.14 17.46 -16.21
C PHE A 432 0.10 16.61 -17.45
N PHE A 433 -0.37 15.39 -17.42
CA PHE A 433 -0.52 14.59 -18.61
C PHE A 433 -1.97 14.77 -19.10
N ILE A 434 -2.12 15.57 -20.17
CA ILE A 434 -3.41 15.70 -20.85
C ILE A 434 -3.48 14.56 -21.85
N SER A 435 -4.34 13.59 -21.62
CA SER A 435 -4.71 12.62 -22.64
C SER A 435 -5.58 13.34 -23.68
N ASN A 436 -5.11 13.36 -24.92
CA ASN A 436 -5.92 13.79 -26.07
C ASN A 436 -6.99 12.75 -26.38
#